data_313099e6a384390eb906aea5171a2b48
#
_entry.id   313099e6a384390eb906aea5171a2b48
#
_cell.length_a   1.000
_cell.length_b   1.000
_cell.length_c   1.000
_cell.angle_alpha   90.00
_cell.angle_beta   90.00
_cell.angle_gamma   90.00
#
_symmetry.space_group_name_H-M   'P 1'
#
loop_
_entity.id
_entity.type
_entity.pdbx_description
1 polymer ?
#
loop_
_entity_poly.entity_id
_entity_poly.type
_entity_poly.pdbx_seq_one_letter_code
_entity_poly.pdbx_strand_id
1 'polypeptide(L)'
;MRLKFLPSFVKRRGRITKKQEENLKNLSNFAVEDINDIQEECTKFSSCCLEIGFGNAENIYQQALDNPEALFIGSEVYMSGIGTLLGNIKESNINNIRIFPDDIRILLDKNSIEIFDAIKIICPDPWPKERHHKRRLINNDFLRMLNASMKSKAHLYISTDWENYADSITEVLNNNEDFKPSTKKFLDKEHLSKFEKRGEDQGRQVFEFNYQKIN
;
A
#
# COMPACT_ATOMS: atom_id res chain seq x y z
N MET A 1 20.43 6.28 14.49
CA MET A 1 19.77 7.20 13.54
C MET A 1 18.36 7.49 14.04
N ARG A 2 17.97 8.75 14.18
CA ARG A 2 16.62 9.11 14.66
C ARG A 2 15.66 8.93 13.47
N LEU A 3 14.64 8.05 13.62
CA LEU A 3 13.63 7.86 12.56
C LEU A 3 12.92 9.20 12.32
N LYS A 4 12.78 9.58 11.05
CA LYS A 4 12.10 10.82 10.64
C LYS A 4 10.62 10.79 11.01
N PHE A 5 10.00 9.62 10.90
CA PHE A 5 8.58 9.39 11.20
C PHE A 5 8.43 8.48 12.41
N LEU A 6 7.40 8.71 13.20
CA LEU A 6 6.98 7.75 14.21
C LEU A 6 6.51 6.47 13.48
N PRO A 7 7.06 5.28 13.79
CA PRO A 7 6.68 4.06 13.08
C PRO A 7 5.18 3.78 13.18
N SER A 8 4.53 3.63 12.02
CA SER A 8 3.13 3.24 11.89
C SER A 8 2.92 1.72 11.91
N PHE A 9 4.01 0.97 12.02
CA PHE A 9 4.05 -0.48 12.03
C PHE A 9 4.89 -1.00 13.19
N VAL A 10 4.68 -2.26 13.57
CA VAL A 10 5.52 -2.96 14.54
C VAL A 10 6.55 -3.78 13.79
N LYS A 11 7.85 -3.43 13.87
CA LYS A 11 8.91 -4.31 13.34
C LYS A 11 8.90 -5.64 14.10
N ARG A 12 8.10 -6.59 13.61
CA ARG A 12 8.17 -7.98 14.09
C ARG A 12 9.34 -8.65 13.38
N ARG A 13 10.24 -9.27 14.13
CA ARG A 13 11.18 -10.25 13.57
C ARG A 13 10.36 -11.51 13.24
N GLY A 14 9.58 -11.46 12.16
CA GLY A 14 8.90 -12.63 11.62
C GLY A 14 9.93 -13.69 11.22
N ARG A 15 9.60 -14.97 11.43
CA ARG A 15 10.45 -16.06 10.96
C ARG A 15 10.40 -16.08 9.42
N ILE A 16 11.52 -15.82 8.78
CA ILE A 16 11.67 -15.95 7.32
C ILE A 16 11.94 -17.42 7.02
N THR A 17 11.21 -18.02 6.09
CA THR A 17 11.46 -19.39 5.63
C THR A 17 12.67 -19.43 4.69
N LYS A 18 13.29 -20.60 4.55
CA LYS A 18 14.41 -20.78 3.61
C LYS A 18 14.05 -20.40 2.17
N LYS A 19 12.81 -20.69 1.74
CA LYS A 19 12.30 -20.32 0.40
C LYS A 19 12.21 -18.79 0.25
N GLN A 20 11.67 -18.11 1.26
CA GLN A 20 11.60 -16.63 1.25
C GLN A 20 13.00 -15.99 1.25
N GLU A 21 13.93 -16.54 2.05
CA GLU A 21 15.31 -16.06 2.10
C GLU A 21 16.02 -16.21 0.74
N GLU A 22 15.80 -17.33 0.06
CA GLU A 22 16.31 -17.54 -1.31
C GLU A 22 15.71 -16.57 -2.31
N ASN A 23 14.40 -16.34 -2.24
CA ASN A 23 13.72 -15.37 -3.12
C ASN A 23 14.22 -13.94 -2.92
N LEU A 24 14.54 -13.55 -1.67
CA LEU A 24 15.05 -12.22 -1.33
C LEU A 24 16.39 -11.88 -2.02
N LYS A 25 17.16 -12.88 -2.48
CA LYS A 25 18.37 -12.63 -3.28
C LYS A 25 18.10 -11.93 -4.61
N ASN A 26 16.85 -12.00 -5.08
CA ASN A 26 16.43 -11.33 -6.31
C ASN A 26 15.82 -9.93 -6.06
N LEU A 27 15.81 -9.45 -4.83
CA LEU A 27 15.16 -8.16 -4.49
C LEU A 27 15.73 -7.00 -5.32
N SER A 28 17.04 -6.96 -5.54
CA SER A 28 17.70 -5.89 -6.31
C SER A 28 17.19 -5.75 -7.75
N ASN A 29 16.62 -6.80 -8.33
CA ASN A 29 16.07 -6.76 -9.70
C ASN A 29 14.66 -6.11 -9.75
N PHE A 30 14.01 -5.96 -8.62
CA PHE A 30 12.65 -5.45 -8.51
C PHE A 30 12.54 -4.24 -7.57
N ALA A 31 13.60 -3.95 -6.81
CA ALA A 31 13.62 -2.82 -5.89
C ALA A 31 13.66 -1.49 -6.63
N VAL A 32 12.94 -0.51 -6.09
CA VAL A 32 13.06 0.91 -6.42
C VAL A 32 13.64 1.63 -5.20
N GLU A 33 14.53 2.58 -5.43
CA GLU A 33 15.21 3.30 -4.36
C GLU A 33 14.61 4.68 -4.12
N ASP A 34 14.14 5.31 -5.21
CA ASP A 34 13.54 6.64 -5.16
C ASP A 34 12.35 6.80 -6.12
N ILE A 35 11.76 7.99 -6.12
CA ILE A 35 10.58 8.31 -6.93
C ILE A 35 10.91 8.40 -8.43
N ASN A 36 12.16 8.72 -8.80
CA ASN A 36 12.57 8.84 -10.20
C ASN A 36 12.65 7.44 -10.84
N ASP A 37 13.09 6.44 -10.09
CA ASP A 37 13.05 5.03 -10.55
C ASP A 37 11.62 4.63 -10.91
N ILE A 38 10.65 4.99 -10.04
CA ILE A 38 9.24 4.72 -10.30
C ILE A 38 8.75 5.48 -11.54
N GLN A 39 9.12 6.75 -11.68
CA GLN A 39 8.74 7.57 -12.82
C GLN A 39 9.25 6.97 -14.14
N GLU A 40 10.49 6.51 -14.16
CA GLU A 40 11.07 5.84 -15.33
C GLU A 40 10.32 4.54 -15.66
N GLU A 41 10.06 3.71 -14.66
CA GLU A 41 9.32 2.46 -14.85
C GLU A 41 7.88 2.71 -15.33
N CYS A 42 7.19 3.73 -14.79
CA CYS A 42 5.83 4.09 -15.20
C CYS A 42 5.70 4.43 -16.68
N THR A 43 6.77 4.88 -17.34
CA THR A 43 6.72 5.19 -18.79
C THR A 43 6.47 3.96 -19.67
N LYS A 44 6.69 2.77 -19.14
CA LYS A 44 6.56 1.48 -19.84
C LYS A 44 5.15 0.89 -19.74
N PHE A 45 4.26 1.50 -18.95
CA PHE A 45 2.93 0.98 -18.63
C PHE A 45 1.85 2.05 -18.82
N SER A 46 0.60 1.61 -18.97
CA SER A 46 -0.54 2.50 -19.17
C SER A 46 -0.99 3.24 -17.89
N SER A 47 -0.74 2.65 -16.74
CA SER A 47 -1.07 3.21 -15.42
C SER A 47 -0.11 2.72 -14.35
N CYS A 48 -0.06 3.43 -13.23
CA CYS A 48 0.81 3.12 -12.10
C CYS A 48 0.00 3.10 -10.80
N CYS A 49 0.02 1.97 -10.10
CA CYS A 49 -0.69 1.72 -8.87
C CYS A 49 0.28 1.50 -7.71
N LEU A 50 0.00 2.07 -6.55
CA LEU A 50 0.77 1.84 -5.32
C LEU A 50 -0.08 1.05 -4.32
N GLU A 51 0.45 -0.05 -3.80
CA GLU A 51 -0.10 -0.74 -2.63
C GLU A 51 0.82 -0.57 -1.42
N ILE A 52 0.29 0.01 -0.34
CA ILE A 52 1.05 0.32 0.87
C ILE A 52 0.77 -0.74 1.94
N GLY A 53 1.81 -1.46 2.36
CA GLY A 53 1.70 -2.53 3.32
C GLY A 53 1.08 -3.79 2.72
N PHE A 54 1.60 -4.29 1.61
CA PHE A 54 1.01 -5.43 0.88
C PHE A 54 1.05 -6.76 1.65
N GLY A 55 1.70 -6.82 2.81
CA GLY A 55 1.70 -7.99 3.69
C GLY A 55 2.18 -9.27 3.01
N ASN A 56 1.29 -10.26 2.86
CA ASN A 56 1.60 -11.54 2.19
C ASN A 56 1.52 -11.47 0.66
N ALA A 57 1.32 -10.28 0.08
CA ALA A 57 1.32 -10.00 -1.35
C ALA A 57 0.12 -10.56 -2.15
N GLU A 58 -0.96 -11.01 -1.50
CA GLU A 58 -2.10 -11.65 -2.17
C GLU A 58 -2.77 -10.68 -3.15
N ASN A 59 -3.06 -9.44 -2.71
CA ASN A 59 -3.78 -8.47 -3.53
C ASN A 59 -2.89 -7.90 -4.66
N ILE A 60 -1.70 -7.39 -4.34
CA ILE A 60 -0.81 -6.82 -5.36
C ILE A 60 -0.43 -7.81 -6.45
N TYR A 61 -0.19 -9.07 -6.06
CA TYR A 61 0.15 -10.13 -7.00
C TYR A 61 -1.02 -10.47 -7.93
N GLN A 62 -2.22 -10.66 -7.40
CA GLN A 62 -3.39 -10.96 -8.22
C GLN A 62 -3.71 -9.80 -9.16
N GLN A 63 -3.66 -8.57 -8.68
CA GLN A 63 -3.90 -7.38 -9.50
C GLN A 63 -2.89 -7.25 -10.64
N ALA A 64 -1.64 -7.59 -10.40
CA ALA A 64 -0.61 -7.56 -11.44
C ALA A 64 -0.82 -8.64 -12.51
N LEU A 65 -1.31 -9.81 -12.12
CA LEU A 65 -1.68 -10.87 -13.07
C LEU A 65 -2.86 -10.45 -13.96
N ASP A 66 -3.89 -9.84 -13.35
CA ASP A 66 -5.13 -9.49 -14.04
C ASP A 66 -4.97 -8.24 -14.93
N ASN A 67 -3.94 -7.41 -14.68
CA ASN A 67 -3.71 -6.14 -15.37
C ASN A 67 -2.24 -6.01 -15.84
N PRO A 68 -1.81 -6.77 -16.85
CA PRO A 68 -0.42 -6.78 -17.30
C PRO A 68 0.06 -5.45 -17.91
N GLU A 69 -0.86 -4.58 -18.30
CA GLU A 69 -0.59 -3.24 -18.83
C GLU A 69 -0.37 -2.17 -17.74
N ALA A 70 -0.65 -2.49 -16.48
CA ALA A 70 -0.48 -1.59 -15.35
C ALA A 70 0.78 -1.95 -14.56
N LEU A 71 1.52 -0.94 -14.08
CA LEU A 71 2.63 -1.11 -13.14
C LEU A 71 2.10 -1.09 -11.70
N PHE A 72 2.54 -2.03 -10.90
CA PHE A 72 2.24 -2.11 -9.48
C PHE A 72 3.50 -1.86 -8.64
N ILE A 73 3.46 -0.83 -7.82
CA ILE A 73 4.49 -0.55 -6.82
C ILE A 73 4.00 -1.07 -5.47
N GLY A 74 4.73 -1.98 -4.86
CA GLY A 74 4.45 -2.48 -3.52
C GLY A 74 5.41 -1.88 -2.50
N SER A 75 4.90 -1.23 -1.44
CA SER A 75 5.72 -0.85 -0.30
C SER A 75 5.45 -1.78 0.88
N GLU A 76 6.50 -2.35 1.45
CA GLU A 76 6.40 -3.27 2.58
C GLU A 76 7.69 -3.25 3.42
N VAL A 77 7.54 -3.38 4.74
CA VAL A 77 8.65 -3.39 5.70
C VAL A 77 8.99 -4.80 6.21
N TYR A 78 8.10 -5.78 5.95
CA TYR A 78 8.27 -7.16 6.36
C TYR A 78 8.94 -7.99 5.26
N MET A 79 10.19 -8.35 5.48
CA MET A 79 10.97 -9.12 4.52
C MET A 79 10.35 -10.47 4.16
N SER A 80 9.56 -11.09 5.06
CA SER A 80 8.84 -12.32 4.74
C SER A 80 7.77 -12.12 3.66
N GLY A 81 7.04 -11.02 3.70
CA GLY A 81 6.07 -10.65 2.65
C GLY A 81 6.76 -10.38 1.32
N ILE A 82 7.83 -9.60 1.34
CA ILE A 82 8.66 -9.32 0.16
C ILE A 82 9.19 -10.62 -0.45
N GLY A 83 9.72 -11.54 0.38
CA GLY A 83 10.21 -12.84 -0.10
C GLY A 83 9.10 -13.73 -0.69
N THR A 84 7.85 -13.58 -0.20
CA THR A 84 6.68 -14.24 -0.79
C THR A 84 6.37 -13.65 -2.16
N LEU A 85 6.27 -12.32 -2.28
CA LEU A 85 6.00 -11.63 -3.54
C LEU A 85 7.02 -11.97 -4.62
N LEU A 86 8.30 -11.92 -4.27
CA LEU A 86 9.39 -12.29 -5.21
C LEU A 86 9.29 -13.74 -5.69
N GLY A 87 8.83 -14.65 -4.82
CA GLY A 87 8.54 -16.04 -5.21
C GLY A 87 7.40 -16.13 -6.23
N ASN A 88 6.31 -15.42 -5.98
CA ASN A 88 5.16 -15.37 -6.86
C ASN A 88 5.51 -14.76 -8.24
N ILE A 89 6.25 -13.65 -8.26
CA ILE A 89 6.76 -13.01 -9.49
C ILE A 89 7.56 -14.03 -10.32
N LYS A 90 8.47 -14.76 -9.68
CA LYS A 90 9.29 -15.76 -10.34
C LYS A 90 8.47 -16.91 -10.90
N GLU A 91 7.52 -17.43 -10.13
CA GLU A 91 6.67 -18.57 -10.53
C GLU A 91 5.76 -18.23 -11.72
N SER A 92 5.26 -16.99 -11.78
CA SER A 92 4.35 -16.53 -12.85
C SER A 92 5.01 -15.74 -13.97
N ASN A 93 6.32 -15.48 -13.86
CA ASN A 93 7.09 -14.72 -14.84
C ASN A 93 6.49 -13.36 -15.21
N ILE A 94 5.91 -12.65 -14.22
CA ILE A 94 5.38 -11.30 -14.40
C ILE A 94 6.48 -10.27 -14.21
N ASN A 95 6.36 -9.12 -14.89
CA ASN A 95 7.38 -8.08 -14.89
C ASN A 95 6.86 -6.68 -14.54
N ASN A 96 5.57 -6.58 -14.21
CA ASN A 96 4.86 -5.34 -13.93
C ASN A 96 4.73 -5.04 -12.42
N ILE A 97 5.66 -5.54 -11.60
CA ILE A 97 5.75 -5.21 -10.16
C ILE A 97 7.12 -4.62 -9.86
N ARG A 98 7.14 -3.58 -9.01
CA ARG A 98 8.35 -3.08 -8.34
C ARG A 98 8.10 -2.96 -6.85
N ILE A 99 9.17 -2.99 -6.05
CA ILE A 99 9.11 -3.09 -4.60
C ILE A 99 9.92 -1.98 -3.96
N PHE A 100 9.29 -1.20 -3.08
CA PHE A 100 9.98 -0.32 -2.14
C PHE A 100 10.05 -1.02 -0.77
N PRO A 101 11.22 -1.53 -0.34
CA PRO A 101 11.34 -2.40 0.82
C PRO A 101 11.51 -1.62 2.14
N ASP A 102 10.79 -0.52 2.33
CA ASP A 102 10.84 0.32 3.53
C ASP A 102 9.52 1.09 3.74
N ASP A 103 9.51 1.99 4.72
CA ASP A 103 8.39 2.88 5.01
C ASP A 103 8.14 3.83 3.84
N ILE A 104 6.98 3.72 3.24
CA ILE A 104 6.59 4.51 2.05
C ILE A 104 6.73 6.02 2.26
N ARG A 105 6.59 6.50 3.50
CA ARG A 105 6.74 7.93 3.82
C ARG A 105 8.15 8.46 3.53
N ILE A 106 9.15 7.58 3.51
CA ILE A 106 10.54 7.95 3.14
C ILE A 106 10.58 8.28 1.65
N LEU A 107 9.91 7.49 0.83
CA LEU A 107 9.81 7.69 -0.61
C LEU A 107 8.99 8.93 -0.97
N LEU A 108 7.85 9.11 -0.29
CA LEU A 108 6.90 10.19 -0.59
C LEU A 108 7.27 11.53 0.05
N ASP A 109 8.19 11.53 1.03
CA ASP A 109 8.58 12.75 1.71
C ASP A 109 9.24 13.74 0.75
N LYS A 110 8.69 14.97 0.73
CA LYS A 110 9.11 16.05 -0.19
C LYS A 110 8.93 15.73 -1.69
N ASN A 111 8.22 14.66 -2.02
CA ASN A 111 7.87 14.40 -3.40
C ASN A 111 6.81 15.40 -3.88
N SER A 112 6.99 15.89 -5.12
CA SER A 112 6.05 16.75 -5.83
C SER A 112 5.71 16.22 -7.23
N ILE A 113 6.05 14.95 -7.51
CA ILE A 113 5.83 14.34 -8.81
C ILE A 113 4.56 13.48 -8.75
N GLU A 114 3.56 13.84 -9.52
CA GLU A 114 2.30 13.11 -9.63
C GLU A 114 2.48 11.88 -10.53
N ILE A 115 2.51 10.69 -9.94
CA ILE A 115 2.80 9.42 -10.64
C ILE A 115 1.63 8.45 -10.58
N PHE A 116 0.99 8.33 -9.40
CA PHE A 116 0.05 7.24 -9.16
C PHE A 116 -1.35 7.55 -9.67
N ASP A 117 -1.90 6.60 -10.45
CA ASP A 117 -3.30 6.57 -10.89
C ASP A 117 -4.21 6.01 -9.79
N ALA A 118 -3.66 5.15 -8.92
CA ALA A 118 -4.34 4.65 -7.73
C ALA A 118 -3.38 4.35 -6.58
N ILE A 119 -3.87 4.53 -5.35
CA ILE A 119 -3.18 4.11 -4.12
C ILE A 119 -4.14 3.23 -3.32
N LYS A 120 -3.64 2.07 -2.85
CA LYS A 120 -4.37 1.12 -2.01
C LYS A 120 -3.67 0.94 -0.67
N ILE A 121 -4.46 0.94 0.42
CA ILE A 121 -4.00 0.73 1.79
C ILE A 121 -4.98 -0.24 2.45
N ILE A 122 -4.58 -1.50 2.56
CA ILE A 122 -5.44 -2.58 3.02
C ILE A 122 -5.06 -2.99 4.44
N CYS A 123 -5.97 -2.84 5.39
CA CYS A 123 -5.82 -3.23 6.80
C CYS A 123 -4.50 -2.76 7.43
N PRO A 124 -4.17 -1.45 7.41
CA PRO A 124 -3.00 -0.94 8.11
C PRO A 124 -3.13 -1.18 9.62
N ASP A 125 -1.98 -1.24 10.33
CA ASP A 125 -1.95 -1.51 11.77
C ASP A 125 -2.89 -0.55 12.55
N PRO A 126 -3.91 -1.06 13.27
CA PRO A 126 -4.98 -0.22 13.85
C PRO A 126 -4.57 0.49 15.15
N TRP A 127 -3.47 0.05 15.80
CA TRP A 127 -3.00 0.61 17.06
C TRP A 127 -4.12 0.76 18.10
N PRO A 128 -4.68 -0.35 18.66
CA PRO A 128 -5.92 -0.34 19.45
C PRO A 128 -5.87 0.53 20.72
N LYS A 129 -4.68 0.71 21.31
CA LYS A 129 -4.52 1.48 22.55
C LYS A 129 -4.49 2.98 22.22
N GLU A 130 -5.31 3.80 22.87
CA GLU A 130 -5.44 5.24 22.66
C GLU A 130 -4.09 5.97 22.63
N ARG A 131 -3.18 5.68 23.60
CA ARG A 131 -1.82 6.24 23.64
C ARG A 131 -0.99 5.95 22.38
N HIS A 132 -1.41 4.98 21.54
CA HIS A 132 -0.76 4.60 20.30
C HIS A 132 -1.44 5.14 19.04
N HIS A 133 -2.61 5.79 19.13
CA HIS A 133 -3.34 6.32 17.97
C HIS A 133 -2.49 7.27 17.12
N LYS A 134 -1.56 8.01 17.75
CA LYS A 134 -0.56 8.85 17.05
C LYS A 134 0.37 8.07 16.10
N ARG A 135 0.36 6.73 16.12
CA ARG A 135 1.11 5.86 15.20
C ARG A 135 0.29 5.45 13.99
N ARG A 136 -1.03 5.69 13.99
CA ARG A 136 -1.90 5.36 12.86
C ARG A 136 -1.39 6.03 11.60
N LEU A 137 -1.34 5.24 10.51
CA LEU A 137 -0.79 5.70 9.24
C LEU A 137 -1.67 6.80 8.63
N ILE A 138 -2.99 6.60 8.64
CA ILE A 138 -3.94 7.53 8.04
C ILE A 138 -4.13 8.73 8.96
N ASN A 139 -3.59 9.86 8.53
CA ASN A 139 -3.68 11.17 9.17
C ASN A 139 -3.49 12.27 8.11
N ASN A 140 -3.76 13.54 8.46
CA ASN A 140 -3.70 14.66 7.52
C ASN A 140 -2.31 14.83 6.87
N ASP A 141 -1.22 14.61 7.61
CA ASP A 141 0.13 14.73 7.05
C ASP A 141 0.37 13.67 5.98
N PHE A 142 -0.09 12.45 6.24
CA PHE A 142 0.05 11.36 5.29
C PHE A 142 -0.85 11.54 4.06
N LEU A 143 -2.10 12.01 4.23
CA LEU A 143 -2.97 12.34 3.10
C LEU A 143 -2.35 13.42 2.20
N ARG A 144 -1.66 14.42 2.76
CA ARG A 144 -0.92 15.41 1.96
C ARG A 144 0.20 14.78 1.14
N MET A 145 0.95 13.81 1.71
CA MET A 145 1.99 13.08 0.96
C MET A 145 1.38 12.27 -0.18
N LEU A 146 0.26 11.59 0.08
CA LEU A 146 -0.46 10.85 -0.97
C LEU A 146 -0.93 11.79 -2.07
N ASN A 147 -1.60 12.90 -1.70
CA ASN A 147 -2.09 13.88 -2.65
C ASN A 147 -0.97 14.41 -3.57
N ALA A 148 0.20 14.73 -3.03
CA ALA A 148 1.36 15.23 -3.79
C ALA A 148 1.93 14.20 -4.78
N SER A 149 1.66 12.91 -4.59
CA SER A 149 2.16 11.82 -5.45
C SER A 149 1.10 11.24 -6.41
N MET A 150 -0.16 11.59 -6.23
CA MET A 150 -1.28 11.11 -7.03
C MET A 150 -1.55 12.05 -8.20
N LYS A 151 -1.87 11.49 -9.36
CA LYS A 151 -2.36 12.25 -10.53
C LYS A 151 -3.74 12.87 -10.24
N SER A 152 -4.10 13.90 -11.00
CA SER A 152 -5.47 14.43 -10.96
C SER A 152 -6.49 13.32 -11.17
N LYS A 153 -7.55 13.30 -10.36
CA LYS A 153 -8.62 12.30 -10.39
C LYS A 153 -8.17 10.86 -10.07
N ALA A 154 -6.95 10.67 -9.56
CA ALA A 154 -6.47 9.38 -9.10
C ALA A 154 -7.32 8.83 -7.94
N HIS A 155 -7.33 7.50 -7.81
CA HIS A 155 -8.16 6.81 -6.83
C HIS A 155 -7.38 6.48 -5.55
N LEU A 156 -8.03 6.66 -4.40
CA LEU A 156 -7.55 6.24 -3.09
C LEU A 156 -8.52 5.22 -2.51
N TYR A 157 -8.01 4.02 -2.25
CA TYR A 157 -8.74 2.97 -1.55
C TYR A 157 -8.08 2.68 -0.20
N ILE A 158 -8.89 2.67 0.85
CA ILE A 158 -8.47 2.29 2.21
C ILE A 158 -9.47 1.27 2.73
N SER A 159 -9.00 0.21 3.41
CA SER A 159 -9.87 -0.67 4.18
C SER A 159 -9.31 -0.93 5.57
N THR A 160 -10.20 -1.25 6.53
CA THR A 160 -9.83 -1.69 7.88
C THR A 160 -10.94 -2.56 8.45
N ASP A 161 -10.57 -3.57 9.26
CA ASP A 161 -11.48 -4.40 10.04
C ASP A 161 -11.62 -3.93 11.49
N TRP A 162 -11.12 -2.73 11.80
CA TRP A 162 -11.10 -2.15 13.13
C TRP A 162 -11.99 -0.91 13.22
N GLU A 163 -13.17 -1.03 13.84
CA GLU A 163 -14.22 0.01 13.90
C GLU A 163 -13.69 1.36 14.39
N ASN A 164 -13.02 1.41 15.53
CA ASN A 164 -12.46 2.67 16.07
C ASN A 164 -11.40 3.31 15.13
N TYR A 165 -10.73 2.51 14.28
CA TYR A 165 -9.85 3.07 13.26
C TYR A 165 -10.65 3.56 12.05
N ALA A 166 -11.73 2.88 11.70
CA ALA A 166 -12.65 3.34 10.66
C ALA A 166 -13.26 4.70 11.01
N ASP A 167 -13.67 4.93 12.27
CA ASP A 167 -14.13 6.23 12.75
C ASP A 167 -13.07 7.32 12.56
N SER A 168 -11.82 7.02 12.96
CA SER A 168 -10.70 7.94 12.80
C SER A 168 -10.38 8.24 11.32
N ILE A 169 -10.47 7.24 10.43
CA ILE A 169 -10.28 7.43 8.98
C ILE A 169 -11.41 8.30 8.43
N THR A 170 -12.64 8.05 8.82
CA THR A 170 -13.81 8.85 8.43
C THR A 170 -13.64 10.31 8.81
N GLU A 171 -13.22 10.59 10.05
CA GLU A 171 -12.97 11.95 10.52
C GLU A 171 -11.88 12.65 9.69
N VAL A 172 -10.76 11.98 9.46
CA VAL A 172 -9.65 12.55 8.69
C VAL A 172 -10.05 12.83 7.24
N LEU A 173 -10.80 11.92 6.59
CA LEU A 173 -11.23 12.08 5.21
C LEU A 173 -12.32 13.14 5.06
N ASN A 174 -13.27 13.24 5.99
CA ASN A 174 -14.33 14.24 5.96
C ASN A 174 -13.80 15.68 6.17
N ASN A 175 -12.68 15.83 6.87
CA ASN A 175 -12.03 17.11 7.11
C ASN A 175 -10.94 17.43 6.06
N ASN A 176 -10.83 16.63 5.00
CA ASN A 176 -9.83 16.80 3.96
C ASN A 176 -10.44 17.36 2.68
N GLU A 177 -9.87 18.43 2.13
CA GLU A 177 -10.36 19.12 0.94
C GLU A 177 -9.76 18.58 -0.37
N ASP A 178 -8.74 17.70 -0.30
CA ASP A 178 -8.04 17.17 -1.46
C ASP A 178 -8.75 15.93 -2.05
N PHE A 179 -9.58 15.25 -1.26
CA PHE A 179 -10.24 14.00 -1.62
C PHE A 179 -11.75 14.08 -1.47
N LYS A 180 -12.47 13.44 -2.38
CA LYS A 180 -13.94 13.29 -2.33
C LYS A 180 -14.33 11.82 -2.42
N PRO A 181 -15.47 11.41 -1.82
CA PRO A 181 -16.01 10.07 -2.00
C PRO A 181 -16.19 9.73 -3.47
N SER A 182 -15.91 8.50 -3.85
CA SER A 182 -16.06 7.98 -5.21
C SER A 182 -16.84 6.67 -5.22
N THR A 183 -17.78 6.55 -6.15
CA THR A 183 -18.48 5.28 -6.42
C THR A 183 -17.69 4.40 -7.40
N LYS A 184 -16.72 4.98 -8.11
CA LYS A 184 -15.85 4.21 -9.01
C LYS A 184 -14.76 3.54 -8.20
N LYS A 185 -14.61 2.24 -8.39
CA LYS A 185 -13.45 1.47 -7.92
C LYS A 185 -12.42 1.47 -9.04
N PHE A 186 -11.16 1.76 -8.70
CA PHE A 186 -10.05 1.56 -9.63
C PHE A 186 -9.50 0.17 -9.39
N LEU A 187 -9.61 -0.70 -10.39
CA LEU A 187 -9.28 -2.12 -10.31
C LEU A 187 -10.08 -2.81 -9.20
N ASP A 188 -11.14 -3.48 -9.57
CA ASP A 188 -12.01 -4.20 -8.64
C ASP A 188 -11.20 -5.18 -7.80
N LYS A 189 -11.45 -5.13 -6.50
CA LYS A 189 -10.90 -6.09 -5.57
C LYS A 189 -11.83 -7.30 -5.54
N GLU A 190 -11.53 -8.30 -6.36
CA GLU A 190 -12.36 -9.50 -6.42
C GLU A 190 -12.22 -10.42 -5.20
N HIS A 191 -11.11 -10.27 -4.44
CA HIS A 191 -10.82 -11.16 -3.32
C HIS A 191 -10.45 -10.40 -2.05
N LEU A 192 -10.98 -10.85 -0.93
CA LEU A 192 -10.57 -10.38 0.39
C LEU A 192 -9.12 -10.78 0.67
N SER A 193 -8.33 -9.87 1.19
CA SER A 193 -7.01 -10.19 1.71
C SER A 193 -7.13 -11.15 2.91
N LYS A 194 -6.04 -11.82 3.25
CA LYS A 194 -6.01 -12.72 4.41
C LYS A 194 -6.40 -12.03 5.72
N PHE A 195 -6.08 -10.74 5.86
CA PHE A 195 -6.44 -9.96 7.04
C PHE A 195 -7.93 -9.66 7.09
N GLU A 196 -8.55 -9.34 5.96
CA GLU A 196 -10.00 -9.11 5.85
C GLU A 196 -10.76 -10.39 6.08
N LYS A 197 -10.36 -11.52 5.45
CA LYS A 197 -10.95 -12.85 5.73
C LYS A 197 -10.88 -13.21 7.20
N ARG A 198 -9.71 -12.98 7.82
CA ARG A 198 -9.55 -13.21 9.25
C ARG A 198 -10.44 -12.28 10.10
N GLY A 199 -10.64 -11.04 9.67
CA GLY A 199 -11.58 -10.11 10.30
C GLY A 199 -13.01 -10.67 10.26
N GLU A 200 -13.47 -11.09 9.07
CA GLU A 200 -14.79 -11.69 8.88
C GLU A 200 -14.95 -13.00 9.67
N ASP A 201 -13.95 -13.90 9.66
CA ASP A 201 -13.95 -15.14 10.46
C ASP A 201 -14.07 -14.89 11.96
N GLN A 202 -13.65 -13.70 12.43
CA GLN A 202 -13.79 -13.24 13.81
C GLN A 202 -15.06 -12.40 14.03
N GLY A 203 -15.97 -12.36 13.05
CA GLY A 203 -17.22 -11.59 13.10
C GLY A 203 -17.03 -10.07 13.01
N ARG A 204 -15.87 -9.60 12.55
CA ARG A 204 -15.61 -8.17 12.34
C ARG A 204 -16.07 -7.75 10.96
N GLN A 205 -16.66 -6.55 10.89
CA GLN A 205 -17.01 -5.91 9.63
C GLN A 205 -15.75 -5.29 9.00
N VAL A 206 -15.62 -5.40 7.69
CA VAL A 206 -14.63 -4.63 6.91
C VAL A 206 -15.26 -3.31 6.49
N PHE A 207 -14.60 -2.21 6.83
CA PHE A 207 -14.95 -0.86 6.44
C PHE A 207 -14.10 -0.45 5.24
N GLU A 208 -14.73 -0.01 4.16
CA GLU A 208 -14.07 0.38 2.91
C GLU A 208 -14.30 1.86 2.62
N PHE A 209 -13.24 2.55 2.23
CA PHE A 209 -13.21 3.96 1.86
C PHE A 209 -12.72 4.09 0.42
N ASN A 210 -13.62 4.48 -0.47
CA ASN A 210 -13.31 4.75 -1.88
C ASN A 210 -13.36 6.26 -2.09
N TYR A 211 -12.23 6.86 -2.42
CA TYR A 211 -12.08 8.29 -2.62
C TYR A 211 -11.36 8.59 -3.93
N GLN A 212 -11.50 9.80 -4.39
CA GLN A 212 -10.83 10.31 -5.60
C GLN A 212 -10.17 11.65 -5.27
N LYS A 213 -8.92 11.84 -5.72
CA LYS A 213 -8.26 13.15 -5.70
C LYS A 213 -9.09 14.14 -6.52
N ILE A 214 -9.30 15.36 -6.00
CA ILE A 214 -10.15 16.36 -6.66
C ILE A 214 -9.43 17.00 -7.85
N ASN A 215 -8.19 17.42 -7.67
CA ASN A 215 -7.36 18.11 -8.69
C ASN A 215 -5.99 17.46 -8.79
#